data_3d9fd378fbf51d74d1c4e77208008985
#
_entry.id   3d9fd378fbf51d74d1c4e77208008985
#
_cell.length_a   1.000
_cell.length_b   1.000
_cell.length_c   1.000
_cell.angle_alpha   90.00
_cell.angle_beta   90.00
_cell.angle_gamma   90.00
#
_symmetry.space_group_name_H-M   'P 1'
#
loop_
_entity.id
_entity.type
_entity.pdbx_description
1 polymer ?
#
loop_
_entity_poly.entity_id
_entity_poly.type
_entity_poly.pdbx_seq_one_letter_code
_entity_poly.pdbx_strand_id
1 'polypeptide(L)'
;MSPEMERFKRTLRGHAERRGHAVALWGDGSQLDYATLYSEVVYRQQRLRDEHISVVALALDNGIEAMLWDLAALFEGLTCVILPGFFSQAQRRHCLEQSQAERVIAEPAFEAELQAAGYQHSGEFWRRHFDGPSRLPAGTAKLTFTSGTTGTPKGVCLSADSLLRVARELEQASQPVEARHHLALLPLAILLENLGCYAALYAGAMLSLPSQKTLGIQGASGVDPARLLGCLAERRAQSLILVPQLLLMLVTAAEQKMFNPHIVRFAAVGGARVSHDLLQRAQRVGLPVFEGYGLSECASVVCLNRPQAHRAGSVGQPLPHVEIRLADDGEVLIKGSTLLGYLGEPPHASEWWPSGDLGEFDEDGFLYLRGRKKHQFVTSFGRNVNPEWVEAELTQGGDIAQAFVYGEAMPHNHALLWPARADCTDQTLELAVAKANDTLPDYARVHRWTRLDQPFSAANGMLTANGRPRREAIVEHYRAQLTSSVLSEESPS
;
A
#
# COMPACT_ATOMS: atom_id res chain seq x y z
N MET A 1 9.70 27.29 5.01
CA MET A 1 9.61 25.93 5.59
C MET A 1 8.26 25.80 6.27
N SER A 2 7.58 24.67 6.13
CA SER A 2 6.23 24.49 6.66
C SER A 2 6.24 24.22 8.18
N PRO A 3 5.15 24.52 8.92
CA PRO A 3 5.08 24.27 10.37
C PRO A 3 5.26 22.78 10.73
N GLU A 4 4.73 21.85 9.95
CA GLU A 4 4.89 20.41 10.22
C GLU A 4 6.33 19.94 9.97
N MET A 5 7.01 20.49 8.97
CA MET A 5 8.44 20.23 8.73
C MET A 5 9.30 20.71 9.89
N GLU A 6 9.08 21.92 10.39
CA GLU A 6 9.80 22.45 11.57
C GLU A 6 9.55 21.59 12.82
N ARG A 7 8.32 21.13 13.00
CA ARG A 7 7.96 20.22 14.09
C ARG A 7 8.72 18.90 13.99
N PHE A 8 8.73 18.27 12.79
CA PHE A 8 9.40 17.00 12.58
C PHE A 8 10.92 17.10 12.80
N LYS A 9 11.56 18.10 12.21
CA LYS A 9 12.99 18.37 12.43
C LYS A 9 13.32 18.57 13.91
N ARG A 10 12.51 19.35 14.63
CA ARG A 10 12.66 19.59 16.08
C ARG A 10 12.50 18.30 16.88
N THR A 11 11.55 17.45 16.51
CA THR A 11 11.33 16.16 17.16
C THR A 11 12.53 15.25 17.01
N LEU A 12 13.05 15.07 15.77
CA LEU A 12 14.23 14.24 15.52
C LEU A 12 15.48 14.78 16.21
N ARG A 13 15.69 16.10 16.18
CA ARG A 13 16.77 16.73 16.94
C ARG A 13 16.63 16.46 18.43
N GLY A 14 15.43 16.61 18.99
CA GLY A 14 15.16 16.33 20.39
C GLY A 14 15.39 14.86 20.77
N HIS A 15 15.17 13.91 19.88
CA HIS A 15 15.55 12.51 20.11
C HIS A 15 17.08 12.35 20.09
N ALA A 16 17.78 12.96 19.14
CA ALA A 16 19.24 12.95 19.08
C ALA A 16 19.89 13.54 20.34
N GLU A 17 19.33 14.63 20.90
CA GLU A 17 19.85 15.30 22.08
C GLU A 17 19.55 14.54 23.38
N ARG A 18 18.33 14.02 23.56
CA ARG A 18 17.88 13.44 24.84
C ARG A 18 18.14 11.93 24.96
N ARG A 19 18.24 11.21 23.84
CA ARG A 19 18.40 9.75 23.77
C ARG A 19 19.27 9.33 22.59
N GLY A 20 20.33 10.09 22.32
CA GLY A 20 21.19 9.96 21.15
C GLY A 20 21.72 8.54 20.92
N HIS A 21 22.04 7.81 21.99
CA HIS A 21 22.56 6.42 21.91
C HIS A 21 21.48 5.34 21.71
N ALA A 22 20.18 5.71 21.73
CA ALA A 22 19.12 4.75 21.42
C ALA A 22 19.14 4.41 19.92
N VAL A 23 19.03 3.12 19.60
CA VAL A 23 18.97 2.68 18.19
C VAL A 23 17.77 3.31 17.51
N ALA A 24 18.01 4.00 16.41
CA ALA A 24 17.01 4.64 15.57
C ALA A 24 16.70 3.81 14.34
N LEU A 25 17.73 3.35 13.62
CA LEU A 25 17.59 2.54 12.40
C LEU A 25 18.34 1.22 12.54
N TRP A 26 17.74 0.15 12.04
CA TRP A 26 18.32 -1.19 11.99
C TRP A 26 18.16 -1.79 10.58
N GLY A 27 19.22 -1.78 9.79
CA GLY A 27 19.32 -2.40 8.45
C GLY A 27 19.71 -3.88 8.49
N ASP A 28 20.14 -4.42 7.36
CA ASP A 28 20.56 -5.83 7.26
C ASP A 28 21.90 -6.13 7.94
N GLY A 29 22.83 -5.21 7.95
CA GLY A 29 24.18 -5.44 8.50
C GLY A 29 24.65 -4.35 9.45
N SER A 30 23.81 -3.35 9.75
CA SER A 30 24.20 -2.19 10.53
C SER A 30 23.05 -1.59 11.31
N GLN A 31 23.42 -0.80 12.33
CA GLN A 31 22.49 -0.02 13.14
C GLN A 31 23.00 1.42 13.25
N LEU A 32 22.09 2.38 13.30
CA LEU A 32 22.39 3.76 13.64
C LEU A 32 21.60 4.17 14.88
N ASP A 33 22.23 4.89 15.76
CA ASP A 33 21.53 5.56 16.85
C ASP A 33 20.93 6.91 16.41
N TYR A 34 20.13 7.55 17.27
CA TYR A 34 19.45 8.80 16.93
C TYR A 34 20.42 9.97 16.70
N ALA A 35 21.57 10.01 17.39
CA ALA A 35 22.57 11.04 17.18
C ALA A 35 23.20 10.91 15.80
N THR A 36 23.58 9.70 15.42
CA THR A 36 24.14 9.39 14.09
C THR A 36 23.11 9.59 13.00
N LEU A 37 21.86 9.10 13.19
CA LEU A 37 20.77 9.34 12.24
C LEU A 37 20.64 10.83 11.91
N TYR A 38 20.55 11.69 12.94
CA TYR A 38 20.36 13.13 12.73
C TYR A 38 21.54 13.77 11.99
N SER A 39 22.78 13.44 12.38
CA SER A 39 23.99 13.96 11.73
C SER A 39 24.12 13.50 10.28
N GLU A 40 23.79 12.24 9.98
CA GLU A 40 23.84 11.66 8.64
C GLU A 40 22.77 12.26 7.71
N VAL A 41 21.57 12.53 8.24
CA VAL A 41 20.52 13.24 7.47
C VAL A 41 20.97 14.68 7.15
N VAL A 42 21.54 15.41 8.12
CA VAL A 42 22.02 16.78 7.89
C VAL A 42 23.20 16.79 6.91
N TYR A 43 24.11 15.82 6.99
CA TYR A 43 25.20 15.67 6.02
C TYR A 43 24.69 15.48 4.59
N ARG A 44 23.75 14.51 4.38
CA ARG A 44 23.15 14.26 3.05
C ARG A 44 22.29 15.42 2.58
N GLN A 45 21.61 16.12 3.48
CA GLN A 45 20.91 17.36 3.15
C GLN A 45 21.85 18.39 2.53
N GLN A 46 23.04 18.60 3.13
CA GLN A 46 24.04 19.52 2.56
C GLN A 46 24.54 19.03 1.19
N ARG A 47 24.76 17.72 1.03
CA ARG A 47 25.16 17.14 -0.25
C ARG A 47 24.13 17.41 -1.35
N LEU A 48 22.83 17.28 -1.04
CA LEU A 48 21.74 17.58 -1.96
C LEU A 48 21.64 19.07 -2.29
N ARG A 49 21.86 19.92 -1.29
CA ARG A 49 21.89 21.40 -1.45
C ARG A 49 22.97 21.84 -2.42
N ASP A 50 24.17 21.25 -2.32
CA ASP A 50 25.32 21.56 -3.17
C ASP A 50 25.08 21.18 -4.65
N GLU A 51 24.12 20.27 -4.91
CA GLU A 51 23.77 19.88 -6.29
C GLU A 51 22.82 20.87 -6.98
N HIS A 52 22.20 21.81 -6.26
CA HIS A 52 21.29 22.85 -6.81
C HIS A 52 20.18 22.28 -7.70
N ILE A 53 19.48 21.26 -7.22
CA ILE A 53 18.44 20.52 -7.93
C ILE A 53 17.06 20.72 -7.29
N SER A 54 16.04 20.28 -8.01
CA SER A 54 14.64 20.29 -7.54
C SER A 54 14.11 18.88 -7.29
N VAL A 55 14.59 17.88 -8.02
CA VAL A 55 14.07 16.51 -7.99
C VAL A 55 15.19 15.50 -7.82
N VAL A 56 15.05 14.63 -6.82
CA VAL A 56 15.92 13.48 -6.61
C VAL A 56 15.12 12.18 -6.63
N ALA A 57 15.62 11.17 -7.33
CA ALA A 57 15.03 9.82 -7.32
C ALA A 57 15.91 8.85 -6.52
N LEU A 58 15.25 7.91 -5.83
CA LEU A 58 15.90 6.83 -5.08
C LEU A 58 15.55 5.49 -5.75
N ALA A 59 16.54 4.83 -6.34
CA ALA A 59 16.47 3.48 -6.88
C ALA A 59 17.20 2.53 -5.92
N LEU A 60 16.71 2.48 -4.68
CA LEU A 60 17.27 1.74 -3.55
C LEU A 60 16.20 0.79 -2.99
N ASP A 61 16.63 -0.39 -2.51
CA ASP A 61 15.77 -1.27 -1.71
C ASP A 61 15.57 -0.66 -0.31
N ASN A 62 14.70 -1.28 0.51
CA ASN A 62 14.58 -0.94 1.91
C ASN A 62 15.95 -1.02 2.59
N GLY A 63 16.27 -0.02 3.39
CA GLY A 63 17.54 0.05 4.07
C GLY A 63 17.79 1.39 4.72
N ILE A 64 18.86 1.47 5.48
CA ILE A 64 19.30 2.70 6.16
C ILE A 64 19.56 3.80 5.14
N GLU A 65 20.27 3.50 4.05
CA GLU A 65 20.59 4.49 3.01
C GLU A 65 19.34 5.09 2.35
N ALA A 66 18.36 4.26 2.00
CA ALA A 66 17.11 4.73 1.41
C ALA A 66 16.38 5.72 2.34
N MET A 67 16.32 5.40 3.65
CA MET A 67 15.68 6.27 4.65
C MET A 67 16.46 7.56 4.88
N LEU A 68 17.79 7.51 4.93
CA LEU A 68 18.63 8.69 5.12
C LEU A 68 18.50 9.69 3.97
N TRP A 69 18.53 9.20 2.72
CA TRP A 69 18.36 10.05 1.55
C TRP A 69 16.93 10.58 1.40
N ASP A 70 15.93 9.78 1.76
CA ASP A 70 14.53 10.22 1.75
C ASP A 70 14.30 11.36 2.77
N LEU A 71 14.80 11.20 3.99
CA LEU A 71 14.76 12.25 5.02
C LEU A 71 15.58 13.50 4.63
N ALA A 72 16.74 13.33 4.03
CA ALA A 72 17.57 14.43 3.56
C ALA A 72 16.88 15.25 2.47
N ALA A 73 16.26 14.59 1.49
CA ALA A 73 15.48 15.25 0.44
C ALA A 73 14.29 16.02 1.04
N LEU A 74 13.57 15.39 1.97
CA LEU A 74 12.46 16.00 2.70
C LEU A 74 12.94 17.24 3.49
N PHE A 75 14.11 17.15 4.18
CA PHE A 75 14.67 18.24 4.96
C PHE A 75 15.16 19.41 4.10
N GLU A 76 15.65 19.13 2.90
CA GLU A 76 16.06 20.18 1.96
C GLU A 76 14.88 20.82 1.25
N GLY A 77 13.72 20.18 1.25
CA GLY A 77 12.52 20.63 0.54
C GLY A 77 12.53 20.28 -0.94
N LEU A 78 13.28 19.25 -1.33
CA LEU A 78 13.29 18.70 -2.68
C LEU A 78 12.12 17.77 -2.89
N THR A 79 11.73 17.59 -4.15
CA THR A 79 10.84 16.50 -4.52
C THR A 79 11.60 15.19 -4.53
N CYS A 80 11.22 14.25 -3.66
CA CYS A 80 11.76 12.89 -3.62
C CYS A 80 10.82 11.92 -4.35
N VAL A 81 11.43 11.08 -5.24
CA VAL A 81 10.74 10.00 -5.96
C VAL A 81 11.39 8.69 -5.56
N ILE A 82 10.69 7.85 -4.80
CA ILE A 82 11.18 6.49 -4.52
C ILE A 82 10.68 5.57 -5.63
N LEU A 83 11.60 5.03 -6.42
CA LEU A 83 11.27 4.15 -7.54
C LEU A 83 10.94 2.74 -7.04
N PRO A 84 9.73 2.21 -7.32
CA PRO A 84 9.39 0.87 -6.87
C PRO A 84 10.26 -0.19 -7.56
N GLY A 85 10.94 -1.04 -6.79
CA GLY A 85 11.77 -2.12 -7.31
C GLY A 85 10.97 -3.17 -8.11
N PHE A 86 9.68 -3.30 -7.82
CA PHE A 86 8.75 -4.19 -8.55
C PHE A 86 8.22 -3.61 -9.87
N PHE A 87 8.52 -2.36 -10.21
CA PHE A 87 8.20 -1.80 -11.53
C PHE A 87 9.12 -2.41 -12.60
N SER A 88 8.59 -2.58 -13.81
CA SER A 88 9.40 -2.93 -14.97
C SER A 88 10.38 -1.80 -15.32
N GLN A 89 11.44 -2.14 -16.06
CA GLN A 89 12.39 -1.14 -16.56
C GLN A 89 11.69 0.00 -17.32
N ALA A 90 10.71 -0.33 -18.17
CA ALA A 90 9.95 0.66 -18.92
C ALA A 90 9.15 1.60 -18.00
N GLN A 91 8.55 1.07 -16.93
CA GLN A 91 7.82 1.87 -15.95
C GLN A 91 8.76 2.77 -15.14
N ARG A 92 9.91 2.25 -14.68
CA ARG A 92 10.91 3.07 -13.95
C ARG A 92 11.46 4.18 -14.84
N ARG A 93 11.77 3.87 -16.11
CA ARG A 93 12.19 4.87 -17.10
C ARG A 93 11.11 5.94 -17.27
N HIS A 94 9.84 5.55 -17.40
CA HIS A 94 8.72 6.47 -17.47
C HIS A 94 8.66 7.38 -16.22
N CYS A 95 8.83 6.83 -15.01
CA CYS A 95 8.85 7.61 -13.78
C CYS A 95 9.98 8.64 -13.76
N LEU A 96 11.20 8.26 -14.17
CA LEU A 96 12.36 9.15 -14.25
C LEU A 96 12.16 10.28 -15.28
N GLU A 97 11.63 9.97 -16.45
CA GLU A 97 11.37 10.94 -17.52
C GLU A 97 10.24 11.91 -17.14
N GLN A 98 9.15 11.40 -16.56
CA GLN A 98 8.02 12.23 -16.16
C GLN A 98 8.36 13.15 -15.00
N SER A 99 9.07 12.65 -13.99
CA SER A 99 9.49 13.43 -12.82
C SER A 99 10.59 14.43 -13.11
N GLN A 100 11.29 14.27 -14.27
CA GLN A 100 12.49 15.03 -14.59
C GLN A 100 13.53 14.95 -13.45
N ALA A 101 13.74 13.74 -12.87
CA ALA A 101 14.67 13.56 -11.78
C ALA A 101 16.11 13.89 -12.18
N GLU A 102 16.65 14.99 -11.68
CA GLU A 102 17.97 15.51 -12.07
C GLU A 102 19.10 14.69 -11.48
N ARG A 103 18.82 14.04 -10.34
CA ARG A 103 19.74 13.13 -9.63
C ARG A 103 19.06 11.84 -9.28
N VAL A 104 19.79 10.75 -9.40
CA VAL A 104 19.36 9.44 -8.94
C VAL A 104 20.42 8.85 -8.02
N ILE A 105 20.00 8.35 -6.86
CA ILE A 105 20.81 7.53 -5.98
C ILE A 105 20.33 6.10 -6.19
N ALA A 106 21.24 5.21 -6.59
CA ALA A 106 20.86 3.89 -7.07
C ALA A 106 21.81 2.80 -6.59
N GLU A 107 21.27 1.60 -6.40
CA GLU A 107 22.07 0.38 -6.28
C GLU A 107 22.75 0.03 -7.62
N PRO A 108 23.90 -0.70 -7.56
CA PRO A 108 24.63 -1.10 -8.77
C PRO A 108 23.78 -1.85 -9.81
N ALA A 109 22.74 -2.56 -9.35
CA ALA A 109 21.82 -3.28 -10.25
C ALA A 109 21.11 -2.38 -11.27
N PHE A 110 21.00 -1.08 -11.01
CA PHE A 110 20.33 -0.11 -11.90
C PHE A 110 21.26 0.64 -12.85
N GLU A 111 22.58 0.41 -12.79
CA GLU A 111 23.57 1.15 -13.58
C GLU A 111 23.29 1.13 -15.09
N ALA A 112 23.13 -0.07 -15.67
CA ALA A 112 22.88 -0.21 -17.10
C ALA A 112 21.57 0.48 -17.53
N GLU A 113 20.55 0.44 -16.69
CA GLU A 113 19.26 1.08 -16.93
C GLU A 113 19.40 2.60 -16.92
N LEU A 114 20.12 3.15 -15.96
CA LEU A 114 20.34 4.60 -15.83
C LEU A 114 21.22 5.13 -16.97
N GLN A 115 22.26 4.40 -17.36
CA GLN A 115 23.07 4.75 -18.54
C GLN A 115 22.22 4.77 -19.81
N ALA A 116 21.38 3.76 -20.02
CA ALA A 116 20.46 3.71 -21.17
C ALA A 116 19.39 4.82 -21.12
N ALA A 117 19.06 5.34 -19.93
CA ALA A 117 18.19 6.49 -19.74
C ALA A 117 18.92 7.85 -19.86
N GLY A 118 20.22 7.86 -20.22
CA GLY A 118 21.00 9.07 -20.44
C GLY A 118 21.59 9.71 -19.18
N TYR A 119 21.63 8.99 -18.05
CA TYR A 119 22.31 9.46 -16.86
C TYR A 119 23.80 9.15 -16.90
N GLN A 120 24.60 10.01 -16.29
CA GLN A 120 26.04 9.86 -16.12
C GLN A 120 26.39 9.76 -14.63
N HIS A 121 27.19 8.76 -14.26
CA HIS A 121 27.61 8.57 -12.88
C HIS A 121 28.72 9.56 -12.49
N SER A 122 28.56 10.24 -11.37
CA SER A 122 29.56 11.16 -10.82
C SER A 122 29.43 11.27 -9.30
N GLY A 123 30.41 10.74 -8.56
CA GLY A 123 30.38 10.68 -7.09
C GLY A 123 29.28 9.72 -6.59
N GLU A 124 28.40 10.24 -5.78
CA GLU A 124 27.27 9.47 -5.21
C GLU A 124 26.02 9.48 -6.12
N PHE A 125 26.01 10.28 -7.19
CA PHE A 125 24.82 10.57 -7.97
C PHE A 125 24.96 10.11 -9.42
N TRP A 126 23.86 9.61 -9.97
CA TRP A 126 23.58 9.55 -11.39
C TRP A 126 22.94 10.87 -11.80
N ARG A 127 23.51 11.57 -12.76
CA ARG A 127 23.17 12.94 -13.16
C ARG A 127 22.62 12.98 -14.57
N ARG A 128 21.50 13.69 -14.72
CA ARG A 128 20.94 14.05 -16.03
C ARG A 128 20.39 15.46 -15.96
N HIS A 129 20.58 16.22 -17.03
CA HIS A 129 19.96 17.54 -17.18
C HIS A 129 18.66 17.40 -17.97
N PHE A 130 17.65 18.18 -17.57
CA PHE A 130 16.37 18.27 -18.26
C PHE A 130 16.13 19.71 -18.68
N ASP A 131 15.80 19.90 -19.96
CA ASP A 131 15.44 21.21 -20.50
C ASP A 131 13.93 21.45 -20.28
N GLY A 132 13.57 22.70 -20.00
CA GLY A 132 12.18 23.13 -19.89
C GLY A 132 11.67 23.30 -18.47
N PRO A 133 10.42 23.76 -18.31
CA PRO A 133 9.83 24.02 -17.00
C PRO A 133 9.52 22.73 -16.26
N SER A 134 9.58 22.81 -14.94
CA SER A 134 9.11 21.72 -14.07
C SER A 134 7.63 21.43 -14.30
N ARG A 135 7.28 20.15 -14.31
CA ARG A 135 5.89 19.66 -14.42
C ARG A 135 5.22 19.48 -13.05
N LEU A 136 5.98 19.68 -11.98
CA LEU A 136 5.51 19.48 -10.62
C LEU A 136 4.73 20.70 -10.13
N PRO A 137 3.58 20.50 -9.47
CA PRO A 137 2.96 21.54 -8.67
C PRO A 137 3.93 22.11 -7.64
N ALA A 138 3.90 23.42 -7.43
CA ALA A 138 4.76 24.07 -6.43
C ALA A 138 4.54 23.49 -5.05
N GLY A 139 5.63 23.24 -4.30
CA GLY A 139 5.58 22.67 -2.95
C GLY A 139 5.49 21.14 -2.90
N THR A 140 5.64 20.45 -4.04
CA THR A 140 5.73 18.99 -4.05
C THR A 140 7.00 18.53 -3.32
N ALA A 141 6.82 17.74 -2.27
CA ALA A 141 7.91 17.12 -1.50
C ALA A 141 8.07 15.63 -1.80
N LYS A 142 6.98 14.95 -2.15
CA LYS A 142 6.98 13.54 -2.55
C LYS A 142 6.18 13.37 -3.82
N LEU A 143 6.77 12.64 -4.76
CA LEU A 143 6.08 12.16 -5.95
C LEU A 143 5.97 10.64 -5.87
N THR A 144 4.77 10.14 -5.71
CA THR A 144 4.51 8.70 -5.68
C THR A 144 3.77 8.27 -6.94
N PHE A 145 4.25 7.21 -7.59
CA PHE A 145 3.61 6.68 -8.79
C PHE A 145 2.65 5.55 -8.44
N THR A 146 1.40 5.72 -8.84
CA THR A 146 0.37 4.68 -8.71
C THR A 146 0.23 3.95 -10.02
N SER A 147 0.02 2.63 -9.97
CA SER A 147 -0.31 1.85 -11.15
C SER A 147 -1.74 2.18 -11.59
N GLY A 148 -1.89 3.13 -12.50
CA GLY A 148 -3.18 3.42 -13.12
C GLY A 148 -3.79 2.16 -13.77
N THR A 149 -5.11 2.11 -13.90
CA THR A 149 -5.83 1.02 -14.61
C THR A 149 -5.39 0.86 -16.06
N THR A 150 -4.79 1.88 -16.66
CA THR A 150 -4.26 1.90 -18.04
C THR A 150 -2.87 1.26 -18.18
N GLY A 151 -2.23 0.85 -17.07
CA GLY A 151 -0.88 0.25 -17.07
C GLY A 151 0.28 1.25 -17.06
N THR A 152 0.03 2.53 -17.36
CA THR A 152 1.02 3.61 -17.25
C THR A 152 0.92 4.25 -15.86
N PRO A 153 2.02 4.31 -15.08
CA PRO A 153 1.98 4.90 -13.75
C PRO A 153 1.63 6.39 -13.78
N LYS A 154 0.70 6.81 -12.92
CA LYS A 154 0.36 8.22 -12.69
C LYS A 154 1.11 8.75 -11.47
N GLY A 155 1.71 9.93 -11.58
CA GLY A 155 2.42 10.57 -10.48
C GLY A 155 1.50 11.42 -9.62
N VAL A 156 1.38 11.07 -8.33
CA VAL A 156 0.64 11.82 -7.32
C VAL A 156 1.61 12.74 -6.59
N CYS A 157 1.37 14.05 -6.63
CA CYS A 157 2.23 15.07 -6.04
C CYS A 157 1.73 15.47 -4.64
N LEU A 158 2.56 15.29 -3.62
CA LEU A 158 2.20 15.50 -2.22
C LEU A 158 3.11 16.54 -1.55
N SER A 159 2.52 17.38 -0.70
CA SER A 159 3.27 18.35 0.09
C SER A 159 3.89 17.71 1.32
N ALA A 160 4.99 18.30 1.83
CA ALA A 160 5.59 17.88 3.09
C ALA A 160 4.59 18.00 4.26
N ASP A 161 3.75 19.02 4.26
CA ASP A 161 2.73 19.22 5.30
C ASP A 161 1.72 18.09 5.33
N SER A 162 1.19 17.68 4.18
CA SER A 162 0.24 16.56 4.10
C SER A 162 0.88 15.27 4.62
N LEU A 163 2.10 14.94 4.17
CA LEU A 163 2.83 13.74 4.59
C LEU A 163 3.10 13.72 6.10
N LEU A 164 3.66 14.80 6.63
CA LEU A 164 4.09 14.85 8.04
C LEU A 164 2.90 14.96 9.00
N ARG A 165 1.80 15.58 8.56
CA ARG A 165 0.55 15.59 9.32
C ARG A 165 -0.02 14.19 9.45
N VAL A 166 -0.10 13.43 8.35
CA VAL A 166 -0.53 12.02 8.39
C VAL A 166 0.39 11.18 9.28
N ALA A 167 1.72 11.30 9.12
CA ALA A 167 2.67 10.55 9.94
C ALA A 167 2.49 10.85 11.45
N ARG A 168 2.25 12.10 11.83
CA ARG A 168 1.96 12.48 13.21
C ARG A 168 0.64 11.86 13.72
N GLU A 169 -0.41 11.89 12.92
CA GLU A 169 -1.70 11.28 13.33
C GLU A 169 -1.58 9.75 13.46
N LEU A 170 -0.76 9.09 12.64
CA LEU A 170 -0.44 7.67 12.79
C LEU A 170 0.35 7.38 14.08
N GLU A 171 1.31 8.25 14.42
CA GLU A 171 2.02 8.17 15.70
C GLU A 171 1.04 8.27 16.87
N GLN A 172 0.18 9.28 16.87
CA GLN A 172 -0.82 9.46 17.93
C GLN A 172 -1.81 8.30 18.01
N ALA A 173 -2.22 7.73 16.87
CA ALA A 173 -3.12 6.58 16.84
C ALA A 173 -2.52 5.33 17.49
N SER A 174 -1.20 5.13 17.36
CA SER A 174 -0.48 3.98 17.95
C SER A 174 0.10 4.25 19.34
N GLN A 175 0.17 5.51 19.78
CA GLN A 175 0.77 5.90 21.06
C GLN A 175 0.25 5.10 22.28
N PRO A 176 -1.06 4.80 22.39
CA PRO A 176 -1.59 4.11 23.57
C PRO A 176 -1.05 2.71 23.79
N VAL A 177 -0.52 2.05 22.75
CA VAL A 177 0.08 0.71 22.89
C VAL A 177 1.60 0.75 23.03
N GLU A 178 2.19 1.95 23.05
CA GLU A 178 3.63 2.15 23.24
C GLU A 178 4.52 1.24 22.37
N ALA A 179 4.19 1.10 21.09
CA ALA A 179 5.00 0.33 20.16
C ALA A 179 6.32 1.06 19.89
N ARG A 180 7.42 0.53 20.41
CA ARG A 180 8.76 1.16 20.36
C ARG A 180 9.68 0.57 19.30
N HIS A 181 9.18 -0.36 18.49
CA HIS A 181 9.93 -0.97 17.41
C HIS A 181 8.98 -1.24 16.23
N HIS A 182 9.18 -0.51 15.14
CA HIS A 182 8.49 -0.70 13.88
C HIS A 182 9.36 -1.47 12.90
N LEU A 183 8.77 -2.42 12.18
CA LEU A 183 9.44 -3.16 11.10
C LEU A 183 8.75 -2.85 9.78
N ALA A 184 9.51 -2.25 8.86
CA ALA A 184 9.05 -1.98 7.50
C ALA A 184 9.01 -3.29 6.70
N LEU A 185 7.82 -3.80 6.45
CA LEU A 185 7.57 -5.01 5.65
C LEU A 185 7.37 -4.69 4.18
N LEU A 186 6.70 -3.59 3.89
CA LEU A 186 6.45 -3.18 2.52
C LEU A 186 7.63 -2.35 1.97
N PRO A 187 7.81 -2.28 0.66
CA PRO A 187 8.78 -1.36 0.06
C PRO A 187 8.53 0.10 0.48
N LEU A 188 9.59 0.86 0.77
CA LEU A 188 9.50 2.30 1.08
C LEU A 188 8.88 3.13 -0.06
N ALA A 189 8.88 2.60 -1.28
CA ALA A 189 8.16 3.19 -2.41
C ALA A 189 6.62 3.13 -2.24
N ILE A 190 6.11 2.26 -1.35
CA ILE A 190 4.71 2.24 -0.95
C ILE A 190 4.49 3.33 0.09
N LEU A 191 3.72 4.35 -0.26
CA LEU A 191 3.52 5.54 0.58
C LEU A 191 3.05 5.19 2.00
N LEU A 192 2.20 4.17 2.15
CA LEU A 192 1.71 3.70 3.45
C LEU A 192 2.85 3.29 4.38
N GLU A 193 3.83 2.52 3.89
CA GLU A 193 5.00 2.12 4.67
C GLU A 193 5.92 3.30 4.96
N ASN A 194 6.17 4.15 3.96
CA ASN A 194 7.02 5.33 4.12
C ASN A 194 6.50 6.25 5.23
N LEU A 195 5.18 6.47 5.30
CA LEU A 195 4.56 7.28 6.37
C LEU A 195 4.55 6.54 7.71
N GLY A 196 4.43 5.22 7.73
CA GLY A 196 4.62 4.41 8.94
C GLY A 196 6.02 4.55 9.52
N CYS A 197 7.04 4.57 8.65
CA CYS A 197 8.42 4.85 9.05
C CYS A 197 8.58 6.26 9.65
N TYR A 198 7.97 7.28 9.05
CA TYR A 198 7.98 8.64 9.64
C TYR A 198 7.24 8.70 10.98
N ALA A 199 6.13 7.99 11.13
CA ALA A 199 5.40 7.89 12.40
C ALA A 199 6.26 7.23 13.49
N ALA A 200 6.99 6.17 13.16
CA ALA A 200 7.93 5.52 14.08
C ALA A 200 9.06 6.48 14.53
N LEU A 201 9.58 7.27 13.60
CA LEU A 201 10.59 8.30 13.91
C LEU A 201 10.01 9.45 14.76
N TYR A 202 8.75 9.86 14.54
CA TYR A 202 8.05 10.81 15.43
C TYR A 202 7.97 10.28 16.87
N ALA A 203 7.59 9.00 17.03
CA ALA A 203 7.50 8.33 18.32
C ALA A 203 8.88 8.15 19.01
N GLY A 204 9.98 8.33 18.31
CA GLY A 204 11.32 7.98 18.77
C GLY A 204 11.48 6.46 18.91
N ALA A 205 10.75 5.66 18.13
CA ALA A 205 10.85 4.22 18.10
C ALA A 205 12.06 3.76 17.26
N MET A 206 12.53 2.55 17.49
CA MET A 206 13.47 1.88 16.59
C MET A 206 12.73 1.51 15.30
N LEU A 207 13.34 1.76 14.16
CA LEU A 207 12.84 1.42 12.84
C LEU A 207 13.75 0.37 12.19
N SER A 208 13.23 -0.83 12.01
CA SER A 208 13.90 -1.89 11.24
C SER A 208 13.56 -1.78 9.77
N LEU A 209 14.60 -1.78 8.94
CA LEU A 209 14.56 -1.61 7.49
C LEU A 209 15.32 -2.76 6.79
N PRO A 210 14.87 -4.01 6.93
CA PRO A 210 15.47 -5.10 6.17
C PRO A 210 15.18 -4.94 4.68
N SER A 211 16.10 -5.40 3.82
CA SER A 211 15.87 -5.47 2.37
C SER A 211 14.69 -6.40 2.06
N GLN A 212 14.06 -6.20 0.91
CA GLN A 212 13.00 -7.10 0.43
C GLN A 212 13.53 -8.53 0.27
N LYS A 213 14.81 -8.67 -0.09
CA LYS A 213 15.50 -9.97 -0.15
C LYS A 213 15.58 -10.65 1.22
N THR A 214 15.92 -9.93 2.28
CA THR A 214 15.97 -10.43 3.66
C THR A 214 14.60 -10.86 4.13
N LEU A 215 13.57 -10.08 3.83
CA LEU A 215 12.17 -10.41 4.09
C LEU A 215 11.66 -11.60 3.27
N GLY A 216 12.36 -12.02 2.21
CA GLY A 216 11.88 -13.05 1.29
C GLY A 216 10.78 -12.57 0.37
N ILE A 217 10.63 -11.24 0.17
CA ILE A 217 9.63 -10.65 -0.72
C ILE A 217 10.22 -10.55 -2.12
N GLN A 218 9.48 -11.05 -3.12
CA GLN A 218 9.87 -11.07 -4.53
C GLN A 218 8.79 -10.44 -5.40
N GLY A 219 9.15 -9.39 -6.12
CA GLY A 219 8.21 -8.67 -6.98
C GLY A 219 7.04 -8.06 -6.20
N ALA A 220 5.85 -8.07 -6.79
CA ALA A 220 4.67 -7.43 -6.21
C ALA A 220 3.85 -8.33 -5.27
N SER A 221 4.06 -9.65 -5.28
CA SER A 221 3.19 -10.60 -4.57
C SER A 221 3.85 -11.89 -4.09
N GLY A 222 5.11 -12.13 -4.44
CA GLY A 222 5.85 -13.30 -3.98
C GLY A 222 6.36 -13.10 -2.56
N VAL A 223 6.10 -14.06 -1.66
CA VAL A 223 6.61 -14.04 -0.28
C VAL A 223 7.13 -15.44 0.08
N ASP A 224 8.34 -15.50 0.61
CA ASP A 224 8.89 -16.70 1.28
C ASP A 224 8.51 -16.64 2.77
N PRO A 225 7.55 -17.48 3.22
CA PRO A 225 7.08 -17.42 4.60
C PRO A 225 8.16 -17.69 5.63
N ALA A 226 9.11 -18.59 5.33
CA ALA A 226 10.16 -18.98 6.28
C ALA A 226 11.12 -17.81 6.55
N ARG A 227 11.52 -17.08 5.50
CA ARG A 227 12.36 -15.89 5.63
C ARG A 227 11.64 -14.76 6.38
N LEU A 228 10.38 -14.49 6.04
CA LEU A 228 9.62 -13.45 6.71
C LEU A 228 9.43 -13.74 8.19
N LEU A 229 9.04 -14.97 8.54
CA LEU A 229 8.88 -15.39 9.93
C LEU A 229 10.21 -15.38 10.71
N GLY A 230 11.30 -15.80 10.06
CA GLY A 230 12.65 -15.70 10.61
C GLY A 230 13.05 -14.26 10.95
N CYS A 231 12.81 -13.33 10.02
CA CYS A 231 13.06 -11.89 10.23
C CYS A 231 12.20 -11.33 11.37
N LEU A 232 10.91 -11.66 11.42
CA LEU A 232 10.00 -11.22 12.50
C LEU A 232 10.45 -11.77 13.87
N ALA A 233 10.90 -13.01 13.94
CA ALA A 233 11.41 -13.63 15.17
C ALA A 233 12.69 -12.95 15.66
N GLU A 234 13.63 -12.65 14.74
CA GLU A 234 14.89 -11.95 15.03
C GLU A 234 14.64 -10.52 15.51
N ARG A 235 13.84 -9.77 14.73
CA ARG A 235 13.60 -8.32 14.97
C ARG A 235 12.66 -8.05 16.13
N ARG A 236 11.77 -9.00 16.48
CA ARG A 236 10.76 -8.86 17.55
C ARG A 236 9.96 -7.56 17.44
N ALA A 237 9.50 -7.25 16.24
CA ALA A 237 8.78 -6.03 15.94
C ALA A 237 7.47 -5.91 16.74
N GLN A 238 7.17 -4.69 17.19
CA GLN A 238 5.96 -4.38 17.95
C GLN A 238 4.91 -3.67 17.12
N SER A 239 5.30 -3.09 15.99
CA SER A 239 4.43 -2.39 15.05
C SER A 239 4.71 -2.83 13.63
N LEU A 240 3.65 -3.11 12.88
CA LEU A 240 3.69 -3.60 11.50
C LEU A 240 2.64 -2.87 10.66
N ILE A 241 2.94 -2.71 9.37
CA ILE A 241 1.95 -2.36 8.35
C ILE A 241 1.79 -3.56 7.42
N LEU A 242 0.55 -3.97 7.21
CA LEU A 242 0.19 -5.19 6.51
C LEU A 242 -0.77 -4.90 5.35
N VAL A 243 -0.65 -5.71 4.31
CA VAL A 243 -1.73 -5.93 3.35
C VAL A 243 -2.46 -7.24 3.72
N PRO A 244 -3.69 -7.49 3.24
CA PRO A 244 -4.46 -8.67 3.66
C PRO A 244 -3.74 -10.01 3.47
N GLN A 245 -2.92 -10.16 2.43
CA GLN A 245 -2.15 -11.38 2.17
C GLN A 245 -1.08 -11.64 3.25
N LEU A 246 -0.39 -10.58 3.70
CA LEU A 246 0.59 -10.69 4.80
C LEU A 246 -0.12 -10.97 6.13
N LEU A 247 -1.29 -10.36 6.36
CA LEU A 247 -2.11 -10.65 7.52
C LEU A 247 -2.54 -12.12 7.53
N LEU A 248 -3.05 -12.65 6.42
CA LEU A 248 -3.45 -14.06 6.29
C LEU A 248 -2.29 -15.00 6.62
N MET A 249 -1.10 -14.70 6.09
CA MET A 249 0.10 -15.50 6.36
C MET A 249 0.48 -15.47 7.85
N LEU A 250 0.49 -14.29 8.48
CA LEU A 250 0.84 -14.17 9.91
C LEU A 250 -0.19 -14.85 10.81
N VAL A 251 -1.47 -14.73 10.51
CA VAL A 251 -2.56 -15.41 11.24
C VAL A 251 -2.41 -16.92 11.11
N THR A 252 -2.20 -17.44 9.89
CA THR A 252 -1.98 -18.86 9.65
C THR A 252 -0.74 -19.38 10.38
N ALA A 253 0.37 -18.63 10.38
CA ALA A 253 1.56 -18.98 11.11
C ALA A 253 1.35 -18.98 12.64
N ALA A 254 0.54 -18.05 13.15
CA ALA A 254 0.18 -18.01 14.57
C ALA A 254 -0.71 -19.19 14.98
N GLU A 255 -1.70 -19.55 14.16
CA GLU A 255 -2.55 -20.74 14.35
C GLU A 255 -1.72 -22.03 14.40
N GLN A 256 -0.67 -22.10 13.58
CA GLN A 256 0.31 -23.22 13.55
C GLN A 256 1.40 -23.11 14.62
N LYS A 257 1.38 -22.09 15.48
CA LYS A 257 2.36 -21.81 16.53
C LYS A 257 3.79 -21.55 16.00
N MET A 258 3.93 -21.15 14.74
CA MET A 258 5.21 -20.76 14.12
C MET A 258 5.52 -19.26 14.32
N PHE A 259 4.55 -18.47 14.74
CA PHE A 259 4.69 -17.05 15.03
C PHE A 259 4.03 -16.72 16.37
N ASN A 260 4.71 -15.91 17.19
CA ASN A 260 4.14 -15.41 18.45
C ASN A 260 3.50 -14.02 18.24
N PRO A 261 2.17 -13.92 18.11
CA PRO A 261 1.50 -12.66 17.82
C PRO A 261 1.53 -11.67 19.00
N HIS A 262 1.75 -12.13 20.23
CA HIS A 262 1.76 -11.27 21.43
C HIS A 262 2.95 -10.30 21.51
N ILE A 263 3.96 -10.45 20.65
CA ILE A 263 5.05 -9.47 20.50
C ILE A 263 4.52 -8.21 19.81
N VAL A 264 3.60 -8.37 18.86
CA VAL A 264 3.00 -7.27 18.11
C VAL A 264 2.00 -6.53 19.00
N ARG A 265 2.11 -5.23 19.05
CA ARG A 265 1.22 -4.32 19.80
C ARG A 265 0.29 -3.53 18.88
N PHE A 266 0.72 -3.34 17.64
CA PHE A 266 -0.02 -2.58 16.64
C PHE A 266 0.23 -3.14 15.23
N ALA A 267 -0.76 -3.76 14.63
CA ALA A 267 -0.72 -4.22 13.24
C ALA A 267 -1.77 -3.45 12.43
N ALA A 268 -1.35 -2.39 11.73
CA ALA A 268 -2.23 -1.70 10.79
C ALA A 268 -2.40 -2.54 9.52
N VAL A 269 -3.63 -2.69 9.03
CA VAL A 269 -3.90 -3.37 7.77
C VAL A 269 -4.69 -2.47 6.83
N GLY A 270 -4.24 -2.40 5.57
CA GLY A 270 -4.88 -1.55 4.56
C GLY A 270 -4.51 -1.94 3.13
N GLY A 271 -4.84 -1.07 2.17
CA GLY A 271 -4.54 -1.25 0.76
C GLY A 271 -5.54 -2.12 -0.01
N ALA A 272 -6.27 -3.02 0.65
CA ALA A 272 -7.37 -3.80 0.12
C ALA A 272 -8.32 -4.21 1.24
N ARG A 273 -9.49 -4.75 0.87
CA ARG A 273 -10.50 -5.21 1.83
C ARG A 273 -10.00 -6.43 2.61
N VAL A 274 -10.30 -6.46 3.91
CA VAL A 274 -10.08 -7.63 4.78
C VAL A 274 -11.41 -8.34 5.02
N SER A 275 -11.44 -9.68 4.92
CA SER A 275 -12.65 -10.44 5.20
C SER A 275 -12.93 -10.48 6.71
N HIS A 276 -14.21 -10.61 7.05
CA HIS A 276 -14.61 -10.71 8.43
C HIS A 276 -14.02 -11.98 9.11
N ASP A 277 -13.97 -13.11 8.41
CA ASP A 277 -13.36 -14.35 8.93
C ASP A 277 -11.88 -14.15 9.29
N LEU A 278 -11.09 -13.48 8.43
CA LEU A 278 -9.68 -13.24 8.71
C LEU A 278 -9.48 -12.33 9.94
N LEU A 279 -10.31 -11.32 10.11
CA LEU A 279 -10.27 -10.46 11.32
C LEU A 279 -10.61 -11.25 12.58
N GLN A 280 -11.62 -12.12 12.54
CA GLN A 280 -11.96 -13.00 13.67
C GLN A 280 -10.83 -14.00 13.97
N ARG A 281 -10.19 -14.57 12.96
CA ARG A 281 -9.03 -15.45 13.13
C ARG A 281 -7.86 -14.70 13.79
N ALA A 282 -7.55 -13.49 13.32
CA ALA A 282 -6.54 -12.62 13.93
C ALA A 282 -6.83 -12.37 15.41
N GLN A 283 -8.08 -12.05 15.75
CA GLN A 283 -8.51 -11.84 17.13
C GLN A 283 -8.35 -13.11 17.99
N ARG A 284 -8.72 -14.29 17.46
CA ARG A 284 -8.58 -15.58 18.16
C ARG A 284 -7.12 -15.93 18.50
N VAL A 285 -6.18 -15.59 17.64
CA VAL A 285 -4.75 -15.81 17.91
C VAL A 285 -4.11 -14.69 18.72
N GLY A 286 -4.85 -13.62 19.04
CA GLY A 286 -4.36 -12.50 19.84
C GLY A 286 -3.48 -11.51 19.07
N LEU A 287 -3.59 -11.45 17.75
CA LEU A 287 -2.92 -10.44 16.92
C LEU A 287 -3.77 -9.15 16.89
N PRO A 288 -3.28 -8.01 17.43
CA PRO A 288 -4.04 -6.76 17.48
C PRO A 288 -4.02 -6.06 16.10
N VAL A 289 -5.06 -6.29 15.31
CA VAL A 289 -5.20 -5.76 13.95
C VAL A 289 -6.10 -4.53 13.94
N PHE A 290 -5.65 -3.48 13.26
CA PHE A 290 -6.36 -2.22 13.07
C PHE A 290 -6.54 -1.93 11.58
N GLU A 291 -7.76 -2.08 11.08
CA GLU A 291 -8.07 -1.76 9.70
C GLU A 291 -8.00 -0.26 9.46
N GLY A 292 -7.42 0.14 8.33
CA GLY A 292 -7.38 1.52 7.87
C GLY A 292 -7.78 1.65 6.41
N TYR A 293 -8.15 2.87 6.04
CA TYR A 293 -8.53 3.25 4.69
C TYR A 293 -7.76 4.49 4.25
N GLY A 294 -7.41 4.51 3.00
CA GLY A 294 -6.81 5.66 2.35
C GLY A 294 -6.42 5.40 0.91
N LEU A 295 -5.91 6.43 0.30
CA LEU A 295 -5.49 6.46 -1.10
C LEU A 295 -4.31 7.40 -1.25
N SER A 296 -3.49 7.18 -2.27
CA SER A 296 -2.28 7.99 -2.52
C SER A 296 -2.60 9.48 -2.67
N GLU A 297 -3.75 9.79 -3.26
CA GLU A 297 -4.25 11.14 -3.49
C GLU A 297 -4.59 11.90 -2.20
N CYS A 298 -4.79 11.16 -1.09
CA CYS A 298 -5.06 11.74 0.24
C CYS A 298 -3.93 11.39 1.23
N ALA A 299 -2.69 11.39 0.75
CA ALA A 299 -1.49 11.10 1.54
C ALA A 299 -1.60 9.78 2.33
N SER A 300 -2.12 8.75 1.71
CA SER A 300 -2.16 7.35 2.14
C SER A 300 -3.26 6.96 3.14
N VAL A 301 -3.39 7.62 4.30
CA VAL A 301 -4.31 7.16 5.37
C VAL A 301 -5.29 8.28 5.75
N VAL A 302 -6.58 7.99 5.68
CA VAL A 302 -7.65 8.95 6.04
C VAL A 302 -8.52 8.45 7.20
N CYS A 303 -8.76 7.13 7.29
CA CYS A 303 -9.44 6.50 8.42
C CYS A 303 -8.58 5.38 9.01
N LEU A 304 -8.70 5.17 10.32
CA LEU A 304 -7.99 4.11 11.00
C LEU A 304 -8.75 3.67 12.25
N ASN A 305 -8.91 2.36 12.44
CA ASN A 305 -9.24 1.79 13.73
C ASN A 305 -8.08 1.99 14.71
N ARG A 306 -8.37 2.30 15.96
CA ARG A 306 -7.38 2.63 16.99
C ARG A 306 -7.66 1.82 18.27
N PRO A 307 -6.69 1.63 19.16
CA PRO A 307 -6.89 0.87 20.40
C PRO A 307 -8.10 1.33 21.23
N GLN A 308 -8.40 2.65 21.25
CA GLN A 308 -9.54 3.20 22.00
C GLN A 308 -10.82 3.36 21.17
N ALA A 309 -10.74 3.21 19.85
CA ALA A 309 -11.86 3.39 18.91
C ALA A 309 -11.75 2.34 17.80
N HIS A 310 -12.21 1.13 18.10
CA HIS A 310 -12.11 -0.02 17.20
C HIS A 310 -13.47 -0.65 16.95
N ARG A 311 -13.75 -0.91 15.65
CA ARG A 311 -14.97 -1.63 15.23
C ARG A 311 -14.63 -2.53 14.05
N ALA A 312 -14.68 -3.84 14.28
CA ALA A 312 -14.38 -4.83 13.27
C ALA A 312 -15.29 -4.68 12.03
N GLY A 313 -14.70 -4.76 10.83
CA GLY A 313 -15.41 -4.61 9.56
C GLY A 313 -15.61 -3.16 9.12
N SER A 314 -15.33 -2.16 10.00
CA SER A 314 -15.17 -0.77 9.60
C SER A 314 -13.70 -0.49 9.27
N VAL A 315 -13.45 0.55 8.50
CA VAL A 315 -12.10 1.07 8.26
C VAL A 315 -11.68 2.13 9.30
N GLY A 316 -12.41 2.19 10.43
CA GLY A 316 -12.17 3.13 11.52
C GLY A 316 -12.87 4.48 11.33
N GLN A 317 -12.52 5.41 12.21
CA GLN A 317 -12.99 6.79 12.16
C GLN A 317 -12.03 7.66 11.37
N PRO A 318 -12.48 8.78 10.77
CA PRO A 318 -11.60 9.78 10.16
C PRO A 318 -10.51 10.24 11.13
N LEU A 319 -9.28 10.35 10.64
CA LEU A 319 -8.18 10.92 11.40
C LEU A 319 -8.26 12.46 11.40
N PRO A 320 -7.72 13.15 12.43
CA PRO A 320 -7.90 14.60 12.62
C PRO A 320 -7.41 15.51 11.47
N HIS A 321 -6.61 14.99 10.55
CA HIS A 321 -6.09 15.74 9.41
C HIS A 321 -7.01 15.78 8.21
N VAL A 322 -8.17 15.09 8.26
CA VAL A 322 -9.17 15.05 7.17
C VAL A 322 -10.58 15.27 7.69
N GLU A 323 -11.42 15.79 6.80
CA GLU A 323 -12.87 15.76 6.90
C GLU A 323 -13.42 14.80 5.84
N ILE A 324 -14.41 14.01 6.19
CA ILE A 324 -15.09 13.09 5.27
C ILE A 324 -16.57 13.38 5.23
N ARG A 325 -17.14 13.41 4.04
CA ARG A 325 -18.59 13.43 3.83
C ARG A 325 -18.96 12.42 2.74
N LEU A 326 -20.23 12.06 2.70
CA LEU A 326 -20.78 11.23 1.64
C LEU A 326 -21.53 12.13 0.64
N ALA A 327 -21.36 11.86 -0.65
CA ALA A 327 -22.19 12.44 -1.70
C ALA A 327 -23.57 11.76 -1.69
N ASP A 328 -24.53 12.29 -2.48
CA ASP A 328 -25.90 11.75 -2.56
C ASP A 328 -25.95 10.29 -3.03
N ASP A 329 -24.98 9.87 -3.82
CA ASP A 329 -24.82 8.49 -4.30
C ASP A 329 -24.00 7.59 -3.37
N GLY A 330 -23.59 8.10 -2.19
CA GLY A 330 -22.78 7.40 -1.21
C GLY A 330 -21.27 7.43 -1.48
N GLU A 331 -20.79 8.21 -2.46
CA GLU A 331 -19.35 8.35 -2.68
C GLU A 331 -18.67 9.07 -1.53
N VAL A 332 -17.54 8.52 -1.08
CA VAL A 332 -16.71 9.11 -0.02
C VAL A 332 -15.93 10.28 -0.57
N LEU A 333 -16.22 11.49 -0.08
CA LEU A 333 -15.53 12.72 -0.42
C LEU A 333 -14.61 13.13 0.73
N ILE A 334 -13.36 13.48 0.41
CA ILE A 334 -12.29 13.72 1.38
C ILE A 334 -11.75 15.14 1.22
N LYS A 335 -11.62 15.88 2.33
CA LYS A 335 -10.98 17.20 2.40
C LYS A 335 -9.87 17.19 3.44
N GLY A 336 -8.79 17.93 3.21
CA GLY A 336 -7.66 18.08 4.15
C GLY A 336 -6.33 17.70 3.52
N SER A 337 -5.65 16.64 4.02
CA SER A 337 -4.37 16.19 3.48
C SER A 337 -4.52 15.50 2.12
N THR A 338 -4.84 16.27 1.09
CA THR A 338 -4.99 15.81 -0.29
C THR A 338 -3.77 16.16 -1.14
N LEU A 339 -3.71 15.59 -2.36
CA LEU A 339 -2.64 15.87 -3.33
C LEU A 339 -2.65 17.35 -3.77
N LEU A 340 -1.50 17.83 -4.20
CA LEU A 340 -1.36 19.13 -4.89
C LEU A 340 -1.86 19.07 -6.34
N GLY A 341 -1.86 17.90 -6.93
CA GLY A 341 -2.27 17.58 -8.28
C GLY A 341 -1.58 16.33 -8.79
N TYR A 342 -1.98 15.86 -9.96
CA TYR A 342 -1.21 14.86 -10.68
C TYR A 342 -0.08 15.52 -11.47
N LEU A 343 1.03 14.80 -11.60
CA LEU A 343 2.18 15.25 -12.37
C LEU A 343 1.78 15.59 -13.81
N GLY A 344 2.06 16.84 -14.23
CA GLY A 344 1.75 17.33 -15.57
C GLY A 344 0.28 17.63 -15.84
N GLU A 345 -0.60 17.51 -14.83
CA GLU A 345 -2.00 17.91 -14.93
C GLU A 345 -2.24 19.23 -14.16
N PRO A 346 -3.30 19.98 -14.50
CA PRO A 346 -3.69 21.15 -13.72
C PRO A 346 -3.98 20.76 -12.24
N PRO A 347 -3.75 21.69 -11.29
CA PRO A 347 -4.12 21.48 -9.90
C PRO A 347 -5.61 21.13 -9.74
N HIS A 348 -5.92 20.26 -8.78
CA HIS A 348 -7.31 19.94 -8.47
C HIS A 348 -8.04 21.19 -7.91
N ALA A 349 -9.12 21.56 -8.55
CA ALA A 349 -9.82 22.82 -8.24
C ALA A 349 -10.80 22.73 -7.05
N SER A 350 -11.20 21.52 -6.65
CA SER A 350 -12.16 21.29 -5.57
C SER A 350 -11.46 21.10 -4.22
N GLU A 351 -12.05 21.65 -3.15
CA GLU A 351 -11.62 21.33 -1.78
C GLU A 351 -11.86 19.86 -1.41
N TRP A 352 -12.85 19.22 -2.03
CA TRP A 352 -13.25 17.84 -1.77
C TRP A 352 -12.74 16.93 -2.87
N TRP A 353 -11.97 15.94 -2.46
CA TRP A 353 -11.47 14.91 -3.36
C TRP A 353 -12.47 13.76 -3.47
N PRO A 354 -13.00 13.44 -4.67
CA PRO A 354 -13.85 12.28 -4.89
C PRO A 354 -12.97 11.01 -4.89
N SER A 355 -13.20 10.14 -3.92
CA SER A 355 -12.35 8.96 -3.77
C SER A 355 -12.62 7.86 -4.80
N GLY A 356 -13.81 7.85 -5.39
CA GLY A 356 -14.33 6.75 -6.20
C GLY A 356 -14.73 5.53 -5.37
N ASP A 357 -14.73 5.64 -4.03
CA ASP A 357 -15.19 4.60 -3.11
C ASP A 357 -16.58 4.95 -2.57
N LEU A 358 -17.43 3.95 -2.41
CA LEU A 358 -18.73 4.10 -1.77
C LEU A 358 -18.64 3.67 -0.30
N GLY A 359 -19.33 4.39 0.57
CA GLY A 359 -19.30 4.10 2.00
C GLY A 359 -20.54 4.56 2.75
N GLU A 360 -20.58 4.22 4.03
CA GLU A 360 -21.59 4.68 4.98
C GLU A 360 -20.94 4.87 6.35
N PHE A 361 -21.50 5.77 7.16
CA PHE A 361 -21.12 5.95 8.56
C PHE A 361 -22.15 5.28 9.47
N ASP A 362 -21.68 4.70 10.56
CA ASP A 362 -22.56 4.37 11.67
C ASP A 362 -22.77 5.58 12.59
N GLU A 363 -23.62 5.40 13.64
CA GLU A 363 -23.97 6.44 14.60
C GLU A 363 -22.77 6.96 15.42
N ASP A 364 -21.71 6.15 15.55
CA ASP A 364 -20.48 6.49 16.27
C ASP A 364 -19.39 7.06 15.34
N GLY A 365 -19.69 7.26 14.05
CA GLY A 365 -18.77 7.86 13.06
C GLY A 365 -17.71 6.91 12.53
N PHE A 366 -17.91 5.59 12.60
CA PHE A 366 -17.06 4.62 11.92
C PHE A 366 -17.49 4.48 10.45
N LEU A 367 -16.51 4.52 9.55
CA LEU A 367 -16.73 4.38 8.11
C LEU A 367 -16.71 2.91 7.69
N TYR A 368 -17.74 2.50 6.95
CA TYR A 368 -17.81 1.18 6.29
C TYR A 368 -17.74 1.38 4.79
N LEU A 369 -16.78 0.73 4.12
CA LEU A 369 -16.67 0.80 2.67
C LEU A 369 -17.58 -0.24 2.01
N ARG A 370 -18.31 0.21 0.97
CA ARG A 370 -19.20 -0.61 0.16
C ARG A 370 -18.56 -1.07 -1.16
N GLY A 371 -17.43 -0.49 -1.53
CA GLY A 371 -16.60 -0.85 -2.67
C GLY A 371 -16.31 0.30 -3.63
N ARG A 372 -15.66 -0.01 -4.75
CA ARG A 372 -15.36 0.97 -5.81
C ARG A 372 -16.58 1.26 -6.66
N LYS A 373 -16.92 2.53 -6.82
CA LYS A 373 -18.04 2.99 -7.63
C LYS A 373 -18.01 2.44 -9.07
N LYS A 374 -16.84 2.47 -9.70
CA LYS A 374 -16.63 1.98 -11.07
C LYS A 374 -16.49 0.45 -11.21
N HIS A 375 -16.35 -0.28 -10.12
CA HIS A 375 -16.19 -1.74 -10.15
C HIS A 375 -17.46 -2.49 -9.79
N GLN A 376 -18.43 -1.80 -9.16
CA GLN A 376 -19.73 -2.39 -8.93
C GLN A 376 -20.39 -2.71 -10.26
N PHE A 377 -21.05 -3.85 -10.31
CA PHE A 377 -21.89 -4.24 -11.41
C PHE A 377 -23.32 -4.52 -10.95
N VAL A 378 -24.25 -4.45 -11.89
CA VAL A 378 -25.67 -4.70 -11.64
C VAL A 378 -26.05 -6.03 -12.24
N THR A 379 -26.54 -6.96 -11.41
CA THR A 379 -27.07 -8.25 -11.88
C THR A 379 -28.35 -8.03 -12.70
N SER A 380 -28.80 -9.06 -13.45
CA SER A 380 -30.08 -9.00 -14.21
C SER A 380 -31.30 -8.79 -13.31
N PHE A 381 -31.19 -9.05 -12.00
CA PHE A 381 -32.24 -8.77 -11.01
C PHE A 381 -32.12 -7.35 -10.39
N GLY A 382 -31.30 -6.46 -10.96
CA GLY A 382 -31.13 -5.07 -10.49
C GLY A 382 -30.40 -4.96 -9.15
N ARG A 383 -29.61 -5.95 -8.75
CA ARG A 383 -28.83 -5.94 -7.52
C ARG A 383 -27.39 -5.46 -7.77
N ASN A 384 -26.96 -4.47 -7.00
CA ASN A 384 -25.58 -3.99 -7.03
C ASN A 384 -24.69 -4.97 -6.28
N VAL A 385 -23.66 -5.48 -6.94
CA VAL A 385 -22.64 -6.37 -6.36
C VAL A 385 -21.28 -5.66 -6.39
N ASN A 386 -20.61 -5.66 -5.26
CA ASN A 386 -19.20 -5.28 -5.19
C ASN A 386 -18.33 -6.53 -5.36
N PRO A 387 -17.67 -6.74 -6.51
CA PRO A 387 -16.87 -7.93 -6.73
C PRO A 387 -15.68 -8.05 -5.77
N GLU A 388 -15.05 -6.94 -5.39
CA GLU A 388 -13.89 -6.96 -4.48
C GLU A 388 -14.25 -7.50 -3.09
N TRP A 389 -15.49 -7.29 -2.64
CA TRP A 389 -15.97 -7.91 -1.41
C TRP A 389 -16.07 -9.43 -1.54
N VAL A 390 -16.70 -9.91 -2.60
CA VAL A 390 -16.88 -11.35 -2.84
C VAL A 390 -15.51 -12.03 -3.04
N GLU A 391 -14.61 -11.39 -3.80
CA GLU A 391 -13.24 -11.85 -4.03
C GLU A 391 -12.44 -11.95 -2.73
N ALA A 392 -12.61 -11.00 -1.80
CA ALA A 392 -11.97 -11.06 -0.49
C ALA A 392 -12.48 -12.24 0.36
N GLU A 393 -13.80 -12.49 0.39
CA GLU A 393 -14.36 -13.64 1.10
C GLU A 393 -13.86 -14.98 0.51
N LEU A 394 -13.73 -15.08 -0.81
CA LEU A 394 -13.21 -16.25 -1.47
C LEU A 394 -11.73 -16.52 -1.17
N THR A 395 -10.88 -15.48 -1.17
CA THR A 395 -9.41 -15.65 -1.12
C THR A 395 -8.86 -15.77 0.29
N GLN A 396 -9.53 -15.23 1.29
CA GLN A 396 -8.99 -15.16 2.65
C GLN A 396 -9.28 -16.40 3.50
N GLY A 397 -9.95 -17.40 2.94
CA GLY A 397 -10.09 -18.74 3.51
C GLY A 397 -8.81 -19.59 3.48
N GLY A 398 -7.88 -19.28 2.56
CA GLY A 398 -6.58 -19.92 2.44
C GLY A 398 -6.45 -21.00 1.36
N ASP A 399 -7.55 -21.46 0.74
CA ASP A 399 -7.54 -22.47 -0.33
C ASP A 399 -7.50 -21.85 -1.73
N ILE A 400 -7.97 -20.60 -1.88
CA ILE A 400 -7.99 -19.84 -3.13
C ILE A 400 -6.98 -18.70 -3.01
N ALA A 401 -5.99 -18.68 -3.91
CA ALA A 401 -4.97 -17.62 -3.93
C ALA A 401 -5.44 -16.38 -4.69
N GLN A 402 -6.22 -16.56 -5.78
CA GLN A 402 -6.76 -15.46 -6.55
C GLN A 402 -8.19 -15.76 -6.94
N ALA A 403 -9.04 -14.75 -6.86
CA ALA A 403 -10.41 -14.81 -7.34
C ALA A 403 -10.74 -13.57 -8.17
N PHE A 404 -11.56 -13.74 -9.19
CA PHE A 404 -12.13 -12.63 -9.95
C PHE A 404 -13.61 -12.92 -10.16
N VAL A 405 -14.46 -11.99 -9.73
CA VAL A 405 -15.91 -12.15 -9.74
C VAL A 405 -16.53 -11.23 -10.78
N TYR A 406 -17.44 -11.81 -11.58
CA TYR A 406 -18.19 -11.14 -12.63
C TYR A 406 -19.65 -11.57 -12.61
N GLY A 407 -20.57 -10.65 -12.91
CA GLY A 407 -22.02 -10.90 -12.90
C GLY A 407 -22.82 -9.78 -13.55
N GLU A 408 -22.14 -8.88 -14.32
CA GLU A 408 -22.82 -7.77 -15.01
C GLU A 408 -23.91 -8.26 -15.93
N ALA A 409 -25.16 -7.79 -15.69
CA ALA A 409 -26.37 -8.19 -16.40
C ALA A 409 -26.68 -9.72 -16.38
N MET A 410 -26.02 -10.47 -15.48
CA MET A 410 -26.22 -11.93 -15.36
C MET A 410 -27.13 -12.28 -14.18
N PRO A 411 -27.86 -13.42 -14.22
CA PRO A 411 -28.69 -13.86 -13.10
C PRO A 411 -27.87 -14.31 -11.89
N HIS A 412 -26.63 -14.75 -12.11
CA HIS A 412 -25.75 -15.30 -11.08
C HIS A 412 -24.32 -14.81 -11.24
N ASN A 413 -23.62 -14.67 -10.12
CA ASN A 413 -22.20 -14.33 -10.13
C ASN A 413 -21.36 -15.56 -10.49
N HIS A 414 -20.36 -15.35 -11.35
CA HIS A 414 -19.37 -16.32 -11.79
C HIS A 414 -17.98 -15.90 -11.27
N ALA A 415 -17.23 -16.85 -10.71
CA ALA A 415 -15.87 -16.62 -10.25
C ALA A 415 -14.83 -17.37 -11.10
N LEU A 416 -13.72 -16.70 -11.43
CA LEU A 416 -12.50 -17.32 -11.92
C LEU A 416 -11.58 -17.53 -10.71
N LEU A 417 -11.10 -18.77 -10.49
CA LEU A 417 -10.38 -19.14 -9.28
C LEU A 417 -8.99 -19.72 -9.59
N TRP A 418 -7.97 -19.25 -8.91
CA TRP A 418 -6.66 -19.85 -8.87
C TRP A 418 -6.39 -20.44 -7.47
N PRO A 419 -6.07 -21.76 -7.37
CA PRO A 419 -5.85 -22.41 -6.09
C PRO A 419 -4.58 -21.91 -5.38
N ALA A 420 -4.58 -21.93 -4.05
CA ALA A 420 -3.41 -21.53 -3.24
C ALA A 420 -2.29 -22.57 -3.27
N ARG A 421 -2.62 -23.84 -3.54
CA ARG A 421 -1.66 -24.95 -3.60
C ARG A 421 -1.94 -25.80 -4.85
N ALA A 422 -0.87 -26.39 -5.38
CA ALA A 422 -0.96 -27.23 -6.59
C ALA A 422 -1.81 -28.51 -6.38
N ASP A 423 -1.88 -29.00 -5.15
CA ASP A 423 -2.65 -30.19 -4.74
C ASP A 423 -4.12 -29.89 -4.39
N CYS A 424 -4.56 -28.64 -4.44
CA CYS A 424 -5.97 -28.29 -4.28
C CYS A 424 -6.83 -28.94 -5.39
N THR A 425 -7.78 -29.77 -4.97
CA THR A 425 -8.75 -30.39 -5.88
C THR A 425 -9.92 -29.46 -6.16
N ASP A 426 -10.70 -29.75 -7.21
CA ASP A 426 -11.93 -29.00 -7.47
C ASP A 426 -12.94 -29.14 -6.32
N GLN A 427 -12.97 -30.28 -5.64
CA GLN A 427 -13.78 -30.46 -4.43
C GLN A 427 -13.34 -29.52 -3.30
N THR A 428 -12.03 -29.27 -3.13
CA THR A 428 -11.52 -28.31 -2.16
C THR A 428 -11.96 -26.88 -2.50
N LEU A 429 -11.90 -26.51 -3.79
CA LEU A 429 -12.36 -25.19 -4.25
C LEU A 429 -13.87 -25.03 -4.07
N GLU A 430 -14.66 -26.06 -4.38
CA GLU A 430 -16.12 -26.06 -4.17
C GLU A 430 -16.48 -25.81 -2.69
N LEU A 431 -15.81 -26.50 -1.77
CA LEU A 431 -16.00 -26.31 -0.33
C LEU A 431 -15.59 -24.89 0.12
N ALA A 432 -14.52 -24.34 -0.45
CA ALA A 432 -14.09 -22.97 -0.17
C ALA A 432 -15.11 -21.93 -0.67
N VAL A 433 -15.68 -22.14 -1.87
CA VAL A 433 -16.75 -21.30 -2.41
C VAL A 433 -18.02 -21.41 -1.55
N ALA A 434 -18.42 -22.62 -1.16
CA ALA A 434 -19.58 -22.84 -0.30
C ALA A 434 -19.41 -22.09 1.04
N LYS A 435 -18.25 -22.23 1.68
CA LYS A 435 -17.92 -21.51 2.93
C LYS A 435 -17.98 -19.99 2.77
N ALA A 436 -17.45 -19.44 1.68
CA ALA A 436 -17.53 -18.00 1.40
C ALA A 436 -19.00 -17.56 1.19
N ASN A 437 -19.79 -18.37 0.47
CA ASN A 437 -21.20 -18.11 0.23
C ASN A 437 -22.06 -18.08 1.52
N ASP A 438 -21.67 -18.79 2.58
CA ASP A 438 -22.36 -18.76 3.87
C ASP A 438 -22.31 -17.38 4.53
N THR A 439 -21.28 -16.57 4.22
CA THR A 439 -21.12 -15.19 4.73
C THR A 439 -21.76 -14.14 3.82
N LEU A 440 -22.13 -14.52 2.61
CA LEU A 440 -22.63 -13.60 1.58
C LEU A 440 -24.17 -13.64 1.48
N PRO A 441 -24.83 -12.47 1.28
CA PRO A 441 -26.25 -12.46 0.93
C PRO A 441 -26.47 -13.14 -0.43
N ASP A 442 -27.68 -13.59 -0.66
CA ASP A 442 -28.06 -14.39 -1.84
C ASP A 442 -27.60 -13.79 -3.17
N TYR A 443 -27.82 -12.48 -3.35
CA TYR A 443 -27.46 -11.76 -4.59
C TYR A 443 -25.95 -11.62 -4.83
N ALA A 444 -25.13 -11.79 -3.82
CA ALA A 444 -23.67 -11.69 -3.90
C ALA A 444 -22.97 -13.07 -3.97
N ARG A 445 -23.72 -14.16 -3.74
CA ARG A 445 -23.18 -15.52 -3.79
C ARG A 445 -22.64 -15.89 -5.16
N VAL A 446 -21.55 -16.67 -5.14
CA VAL A 446 -20.97 -17.28 -6.35
C VAL A 446 -21.67 -18.60 -6.60
N HIS A 447 -22.38 -18.70 -7.73
CA HIS A 447 -23.12 -19.88 -8.11
C HIS A 447 -22.37 -20.76 -9.13
N ARG A 448 -21.43 -20.16 -9.83
CA ARG A 448 -20.56 -20.83 -10.80
C ARG A 448 -19.14 -20.37 -10.64
N TRP A 449 -18.20 -21.26 -10.91
CA TRP A 449 -16.79 -20.90 -10.92
C TRP A 449 -16.03 -21.69 -11.99
N THR A 450 -14.90 -21.14 -12.41
CA THR A 450 -14.00 -21.77 -13.37
C THR A 450 -12.60 -21.75 -12.77
N ARG A 451 -11.94 -22.90 -12.76
CA ARG A 451 -10.55 -23.01 -12.39
C ARG A 451 -9.68 -22.39 -13.49
N LEU A 452 -8.74 -21.55 -13.08
CA LEU A 452 -7.77 -20.96 -13.99
C LEU A 452 -6.66 -21.97 -14.32
N ASP A 453 -6.17 -21.95 -15.55
CA ASP A 453 -5.02 -22.75 -16.00
C ASP A 453 -3.68 -22.12 -15.55
N GLN A 454 -3.67 -20.81 -15.29
CA GLN A 454 -2.52 -20.04 -14.82
C GLN A 454 -2.98 -18.87 -13.94
N PRO A 455 -2.14 -18.41 -13.00
CA PRO A 455 -2.48 -17.28 -12.17
C PRO A 455 -2.53 -15.97 -12.96
N PHE A 456 -3.31 -15.01 -12.49
CA PHE A 456 -3.19 -13.65 -12.96
C PHE A 456 -1.83 -13.10 -12.58
N SER A 457 -1.17 -12.39 -13.49
CA SER A 457 0.14 -11.81 -13.28
C SER A 457 0.32 -10.50 -14.07
N ALA A 458 1.34 -9.73 -13.72
CA ALA A 458 1.74 -8.58 -14.53
C ALA A 458 2.31 -9.02 -15.89
N ALA A 459 2.93 -10.19 -15.95
CA ALA A 459 3.53 -10.73 -17.17
C ALA A 459 2.49 -11.09 -18.22
N ASN A 460 1.33 -11.65 -17.81
CA ASN A 460 0.21 -11.95 -18.73
C ASN A 460 -0.78 -10.79 -18.89
N GLY A 461 -0.46 -9.62 -18.31
CA GLY A 461 -1.27 -8.41 -18.44
C GLY A 461 -2.55 -8.38 -17.61
N MET A 462 -2.82 -9.40 -16.77
CA MET A 462 -4.04 -9.49 -15.96
C MET A 462 -3.94 -8.73 -14.64
N LEU A 463 -2.72 -8.47 -14.16
CA LEU A 463 -2.48 -7.61 -12.99
C LEU A 463 -1.72 -6.35 -13.39
N THR A 464 -1.89 -5.31 -12.58
CA THR A 464 -0.98 -4.15 -12.58
C THR A 464 0.36 -4.54 -11.93
N ALA A 465 1.39 -3.70 -12.06
CA ALA A 465 2.67 -3.92 -11.39
C ALA A 465 2.56 -4.03 -9.85
N ASN A 466 1.52 -3.43 -9.26
CA ASN A 466 1.22 -3.50 -7.81
C ASN A 466 0.31 -4.69 -7.46
N GLY A 467 0.11 -5.64 -8.36
CA GLY A 467 -0.71 -6.84 -8.11
C GLY A 467 -2.22 -6.64 -8.12
N ARG A 468 -2.74 -5.48 -8.57
CA ARG A 468 -4.19 -5.23 -8.67
C ARG A 468 -4.77 -5.80 -9.95
N PRO A 469 -5.96 -6.45 -9.93
CA PRO A 469 -6.63 -6.97 -11.13
C PRO A 469 -6.92 -5.87 -12.15
N ARG A 470 -6.57 -6.13 -13.41
CA ARG A 470 -6.97 -5.32 -14.56
C ARG A 470 -8.29 -5.83 -15.08
N ARG A 471 -9.38 -5.42 -14.42
CA ARG A 471 -10.72 -6.03 -14.59
C ARG A 471 -11.18 -6.10 -16.04
N GLU A 472 -10.99 -5.03 -16.81
CA GLU A 472 -11.36 -4.99 -18.23
C GLU A 472 -10.59 -6.05 -19.04
N ALA A 473 -9.26 -6.16 -18.84
CA ALA A 473 -8.42 -7.13 -19.52
C ALA A 473 -8.80 -8.57 -19.16
N ILE A 474 -9.13 -8.83 -17.90
CA ILE A 474 -9.59 -10.16 -17.44
C ILE A 474 -10.94 -10.49 -18.07
N VAL A 475 -11.91 -9.57 -18.05
CA VAL A 475 -13.23 -9.78 -18.67
C VAL A 475 -13.10 -10.02 -20.17
N GLU A 476 -12.26 -9.27 -20.87
CA GLU A 476 -12.04 -9.45 -22.30
C GLU A 476 -11.45 -10.82 -22.61
N HIS A 477 -10.40 -11.22 -21.86
CA HIS A 477 -9.71 -12.50 -22.08
C HIS A 477 -10.60 -13.73 -21.78
N TYR A 478 -11.35 -13.67 -20.68
CA TYR A 478 -12.18 -14.79 -20.19
C TYR A 478 -13.66 -14.66 -20.55
N ARG A 479 -14.01 -13.75 -21.48
CA ARG A 479 -15.40 -13.46 -21.85
C ARG A 479 -16.20 -14.70 -22.18
N ALA A 480 -15.63 -15.60 -23.00
CA ALA A 480 -16.33 -16.85 -23.40
C ALA A 480 -16.68 -17.72 -22.18
N GLN A 481 -15.76 -17.88 -21.23
CA GLN A 481 -15.98 -18.67 -20.02
C GLN A 481 -16.96 -18.00 -19.05
N LEU A 482 -16.89 -16.67 -18.92
CA LEU A 482 -17.76 -15.89 -18.05
C LEU A 482 -19.21 -15.82 -18.57
N THR A 483 -19.41 -15.77 -19.89
CA THR A 483 -20.74 -15.59 -20.51
C THR A 483 -21.34 -16.87 -21.09
N SER A 484 -20.60 -17.97 -21.17
CA SER A 484 -21.08 -19.24 -21.77
C SER A 484 -22.30 -19.85 -21.06
N SER A 485 -22.71 -19.32 -19.94
CA SER A 485 -23.85 -19.77 -19.15
C SER A 485 -25.21 -19.18 -19.56
N VAL A 486 -25.22 -18.11 -20.36
CA VAL A 486 -26.50 -17.51 -20.82
C VAL A 486 -27.17 -18.33 -21.89
N LEU A 487 -26.39 -19.14 -22.63
CA LEU A 487 -26.87 -19.92 -23.77
C LEU A 487 -27.39 -21.32 -23.43
N SER A 488 -27.20 -21.82 -22.19
CA SER A 488 -27.62 -23.19 -21.81
C SER A 488 -28.98 -23.27 -21.10
N GLU A 489 -29.59 -22.16 -20.74
CA GLU A 489 -30.89 -22.10 -20.06
C GLU A 489 -32.06 -21.71 -21.01
N GLU A 490 -31.81 -21.43 -22.29
CA GLU A 490 -32.83 -21.09 -23.27
C GLU A 490 -33.32 -22.30 -24.10
N SER A 491 -33.21 -23.51 -23.65
CA SER A 491 -33.88 -24.65 -24.28
C SER A 491 -35.03 -25.15 -23.41
N PRO A 492 -36.27 -24.64 -23.57
CA PRO A 492 -37.41 -25.28 -22.96
C PRO A 492 -37.73 -26.53 -23.78
N SER A 493 -37.74 -27.67 -23.13
CA SER A 493 -38.42 -28.86 -23.60
C SER A 493 -39.91 -28.80 -23.35
#